data_91d32b5f0919047d0761dc92740b2596
#
_entry.id   91d32b5f0919047d0761dc92740b2596
#
_cell.length_a   1.000
_cell.length_b   1.000
_cell.length_c   1.000
_cell.angle_alpha   90.00
_cell.angle_beta   90.00
_cell.angle_gamma   90.00
#
_symmetry.space_group_name_H-M   'P 1'
#
loop_
_entity.id
_entity.type
_entity.pdbx_description
1 polymer ?
#
loop_
_entity_poly.entity_id
_entity_poly.type
_entity_poly.pdbx_seq_one_letter_code
_entity_poly.pdbx_strand_id
1 'polypeptide(L)'
;MLYTWNIEKIIKDTLDKHNLNINYEFNNNLTVPMSYNVSTNTIKFNYLQVNGYISKIRIKETDENFVKILLYHVIGYYLDFKKNKHDIRTLMYGDEEEIEKLKSKIETNAWDYGRTLIPEPLLKSYDKVRELDKALIKNRLTNI
;
A
#
# COMPACT_ATOMS: atom_id res chain seq x y z
N MET A 1 -16.09 12.28 -0.87
CA MET A 1 -14.67 12.60 -1.11
C MET A 1 -13.91 12.71 0.20
N LEU A 2 -12.75 12.12 0.27
CA LEU A 2 -11.88 12.20 1.44
C LEU A 2 -10.80 13.27 1.23
N TYR A 3 -10.47 13.96 2.31
CA TYR A 3 -9.40 14.97 2.34
C TYR A 3 -8.17 14.42 3.08
N THR A 4 -7.07 15.16 2.99
CA THR A 4 -5.80 14.76 3.63
C THR A 4 -5.99 14.39 5.10
N TRP A 5 -6.69 15.22 5.87
CA TRP A 5 -6.86 14.98 7.31
C TRP A 5 -7.72 13.75 7.62
N ASN A 6 -8.66 13.38 6.75
CA ASN A 6 -9.44 12.14 6.90
C ASN A 6 -8.51 10.93 6.78
N ILE A 7 -7.66 10.95 5.76
CA ILE A 7 -6.75 9.84 5.47
C ILE A 7 -5.68 9.73 6.56
N GLU A 8 -5.15 10.86 7.00
CA GLU A 8 -4.17 10.88 8.09
C GLU A 8 -4.73 10.25 9.36
N LYS A 9 -5.98 10.57 9.70
CA LYS A 9 -6.63 9.98 10.86
C LYS A 9 -6.76 8.46 10.75
N ILE A 10 -7.17 7.97 9.57
CA ILE A 10 -7.29 6.54 9.33
C ILE A 10 -5.92 5.85 9.48
N ILE A 11 -4.87 6.46 8.92
CA ILE A 11 -3.51 5.92 9.01
C ILE A 11 -3.07 5.87 10.47
N LYS A 12 -3.20 6.99 11.17
CA LYS A 12 -2.80 7.09 12.58
C LYS A 12 -3.52 6.05 13.44
N ASP A 13 -4.83 5.98 13.34
CA ASP A 13 -5.64 5.07 14.14
C ASP A 13 -5.27 3.60 13.85
N THR A 14 -5.03 3.26 12.59
CA THR A 14 -4.66 1.91 12.20
C THR A 14 -3.27 1.54 12.70
N LEU A 15 -2.29 2.42 12.55
CA LEU A 15 -0.94 2.18 13.06
C LEU A 15 -0.93 2.03 14.58
N ASP A 16 -1.69 2.86 15.29
CA ASP A 16 -1.82 2.78 16.74
C ASP A 16 -2.45 1.46 17.17
N LYS A 17 -3.49 1.04 16.46
CA LYS A 17 -4.19 -0.22 16.74
C LYS A 17 -3.25 -1.43 16.68
N HIS A 18 -2.34 -1.45 15.73
CA HIS A 18 -1.42 -2.56 15.53
C HIS A 18 -0.03 -2.32 16.11
N ASN A 19 0.16 -1.23 16.85
CA ASN A 19 1.43 -0.87 17.47
C ASN A 19 2.58 -0.81 16.45
N LEU A 20 2.31 -0.23 15.30
CA LEU A 20 3.30 -0.12 14.22
C LEU A 20 3.96 1.26 14.23
N ASN A 21 5.28 1.28 14.19
CA ASN A 21 6.05 2.51 14.16
C ASN A 21 6.46 2.82 12.73
N ILE A 22 5.57 3.49 12.00
CA ILE A 22 5.76 3.88 10.61
C ILE A 22 5.41 5.36 10.49
N ASN A 23 6.25 6.11 9.81
CA ASN A 23 5.97 7.52 9.51
C ASN A 23 4.97 7.63 8.37
N TYR A 24 4.25 8.73 8.28
CA TYR A 24 3.32 8.95 7.16
C TYR A 24 3.28 10.43 6.80
N GLU A 25 3.09 10.72 5.51
CA GLU A 25 3.03 12.09 5.01
C GLU A 25 2.23 12.18 3.72
N PHE A 26 1.59 13.34 3.53
CA PHE A 26 0.96 13.70 2.26
C PHE A 26 2.04 14.10 1.26
N ASN A 27 1.89 13.64 0.00
CA ASN A 27 2.79 14.01 -1.08
C ASN A 27 1.96 14.26 -2.35
N ASN A 28 1.83 15.52 -2.75
CA ASN A 28 1.03 15.90 -3.90
C ASN A 28 1.66 15.54 -5.25
N ASN A 29 2.90 15.09 -5.26
CA ASN A 29 3.57 14.63 -6.47
C ASN A 29 3.44 13.11 -6.68
N LEU A 30 2.88 12.41 -5.70
CA LEU A 30 2.69 10.97 -5.80
C LEU A 30 1.67 10.65 -6.87
N THR A 31 2.00 9.73 -7.77
CA THR A 31 1.15 9.34 -8.90
C THR A 31 0.29 8.13 -8.62
N VAL A 32 0.44 7.53 -7.45
CA VAL A 32 -0.36 6.40 -6.98
C VAL A 32 -1.08 6.82 -5.68
N PRO A 33 -2.15 6.12 -5.27
CA PRO A 33 -2.89 6.51 -4.07
C PRO A 33 -2.04 6.52 -2.81
N MET A 34 -1.23 5.49 -2.64
CA MET A 34 -0.46 5.29 -1.42
C MET A 34 0.78 4.45 -1.75
N SER A 35 1.90 4.74 -1.11
CA SER A 35 3.14 4.00 -1.31
C SER A 35 3.92 3.89 -0.01
N TYR A 36 4.90 3.02 0.01
CA TYR A 36 5.80 2.85 1.15
C TYR A 36 7.24 3.13 0.72
N ASN A 37 7.89 4.05 1.41
CA ASN A 37 9.30 4.35 1.20
C ASN A 37 10.14 3.55 2.20
N VAL A 38 10.88 2.58 1.71
CA VAL A 38 11.68 1.68 2.54
C VAL A 38 12.80 2.44 3.27
N SER A 39 13.46 3.36 2.56
CA SER A 39 14.61 4.08 3.10
C SER A 39 14.26 4.94 4.31
N THR A 40 13.10 5.56 4.29
CA THR A 40 12.67 6.47 5.37
C THR A 40 11.59 5.88 6.26
N ASN A 41 11.16 4.64 5.99
CA ASN A 41 10.09 3.98 6.72
C ASN A 41 8.84 4.88 6.77
N THR A 42 8.41 5.36 5.59
CA THR A 42 7.33 6.34 5.50
C THR A 42 6.25 5.90 4.52
N ILE A 43 5.00 5.95 4.97
CA ILE A 43 3.84 5.80 4.09
C ILE A 43 3.56 7.17 3.48
N LYS A 44 3.57 7.24 2.15
CA LYS A 44 3.20 8.45 1.42
C LYS A 44 1.84 8.24 0.79
N PHE A 45 1.02 9.29 0.81
CA PHE A 45 -0.31 9.22 0.22
C PHE A 45 -0.65 10.54 -0.48
N ASN A 46 -1.56 10.45 -1.45
CA ASN A 46 -2.08 11.60 -2.15
C ASN A 46 -3.60 11.47 -2.22
N TYR A 47 -4.34 12.36 -1.53
CA TYR A 47 -5.78 12.26 -1.43
C TYR A 47 -6.49 12.34 -2.79
N LEU A 48 -5.92 13.09 -3.74
CA LEU A 48 -6.48 13.17 -5.08
C LEU A 48 -6.39 11.82 -5.80
N GLN A 49 -5.27 11.14 -5.67
CA GLN A 49 -5.08 9.81 -6.24
C GLN A 49 -5.95 8.76 -5.54
N VAL A 50 -6.11 8.87 -4.23
CA VAL A 50 -6.98 7.99 -3.46
C VAL A 50 -8.42 8.10 -3.96
N ASN A 51 -8.94 9.31 -4.08
CA ASN A 51 -10.31 9.53 -4.54
C ASN A 51 -10.49 9.08 -6.00
N GLY A 52 -9.49 9.32 -6.84
CA GLY A 52 -9.51 8.85 -8.23
C GLY A 52 -9.52 7.32 -8.33
N TYR A 53 -8.77 6.67 -7.47
CA TYR A 53 -8.70 5.21 -7.42
C TYR A 53 -10.04 4.61 -6.95
N ILE A 54 -10.65 5.19 -5.93
CA ILE A 54 -11.97 4.77 -5.45
C ILE A 54 -13.00 4.82 -6.58
N SER A 55 -12.92 5.86 -7.43
CA SER A 55 -13.82 6.00 -8.58
C SER A 55 -13.61 4.93 -9.65
N LYS A 56 -12.38 4.43 -9.79
CA LYS A 56 -12.05 3.42 -10.79
C LYS A 56 -12.38 2.01 -10.33
N ILE A 57 -12.08 1.70 -9.08
CA ILE A 57 -12.35 0.39 -8.50
C ILE A 57 -13.68 0.45 -7.76
N ARG A 58 -14.71 -0.06 -8.40
CA ARG A 58 -16.07 0.01 -7.85
C ARG A 58 -16.39 -1.25 -7.06
N ILE A 59 -16.27 -1.13 -5.74
CA ILE A 59 -16.68 -2.18 -4.80
C ILE A 59 -17.67 -1.58 -3.82
N LYS A 60 -18.43 -2.44 -3.15
CA LYS A 60 -19.41 -2.00 -2.15
C LYS A 60 -18.73 -1.80 -0.81
N GLU A 61 -18.09 -0.65 -0.63
CA GLU A 61 -17.46 -0.25 0.62
C GLU A 61 -17.56 1.26 0.79
N THR A 62 -17.50 1.72 2.03
CA THR A 62 -17.36 3.15 2.30
C THR A 62 -15.98 3.63 1.84
N ASP A 63 -15.84 4.92 1.61
CA ASP A 63 -14.56 5.50 1.25
C ASP A 63 -13.50 5.23 2.33
N GLU A 64 -13.89 5.33 3.61
CA GLU A 64 -12.99 5.06 4.74
C GLU A 64 -12.50 3.62 4.73
N ASN A 65 -13.40 2.67 4.51
CA ASN A 65 -13.03 1.26 4.44
C ASN A 65 -12.12 0.97 3.24
N PHE A 66 -12.36 1.65 2.13
CA PHE A 66 -11.51 1.53 0.96
C PHE A 66 -10.07 1.99 1.26
N VAL A 67 -9.94 3.13 1.95
CA VAL A 67 -8.63 3.63 2.38
C VAL A 67 -7.95 2.63 3.31
N LYS A 68 -8.71 2.02 4.23
CA LYS A 68 -8.15 0.98 5.10
C LYS A 68 -7.59 -0.20 4.30
N ILE A 69 -8.30 -0.63 3.27
CA ILE A 69 -7.83 -1.71 2.40
C ILE A 69 -6.49 -1.34 1.74
N LEU A 70 -6.39 -0.14 1.17
CA LEU A 70 -5.14 0.34 0.58
C LEU A 70 -4.03 0.40 1.63
N LEU A 71 -4.36 0.87 2.82
CA LEU A 71 -3.40 1.01 3.91
C LEU A 71 -2.85 -0.34 4.37
N TYR A 72 -3.69 -1.35 4.54
CA TYR A 72 -3.23 -2.67 4.95
C TYR A 72 -2.32 -3.28 3.90
N HIS A 73 -2.59 -3.05 2.61
CA HIS A 73 -1.67 -3.48 1.57
C HIS A 73 -0.30 -2.80 1.71
N VAL A 74 -0.28 -1.50 1.96
CA VAL A 74 0.97 -0.75 2.12
C VAL A 74 1.70 -1.14 3.41
N ILE A 75 0.97 -1.39 4.49
CA ILE A 75 1.56 -1.96 5.72
C ILE A 75 2.23 -3.31 5.41
N GLY A 76 1.68 -4.05 4.47
CA GLY A 76 2.26 -5.31 4.02
C GLY A 76 3.68 -5.15 3.49
N TYR A 77 4.01 -4.05 2.81
CA TYR A 77 5.39 -3.77 2.40
C TYR A 77 6.31 -3.64 3.61
N TYR A 78 5.86 -2.89 4.62
CA TYR A 78 6.62 -2.74 5.86
C TYR A 78 6.91 -4.09 6.50
N LEU A 79 5.90 -4.94 6.62
CA LEU A 79 6.05 -6.26 7.21
C LEU A 79 6.97 -7.15 6.39
N ASP A 80 6.86 -7.09 5.07
CA ASP A 80 7.71 -7.88 4.17
C ASP A 80 9.18 -7.50 4.35
N PHE A 81 9.50 -6.21 4.28
CA PHE A 81 10.88 -5.75 4.43
C PHE A 81 11.44 -5.97 5.84
N LYS A 82 10.58 -6.07 6.83
CA LYS A 82 11.00 -6.39 8.20
C LYS A 82 11.34 -7.88 8.36
N LYS A 83 10.62 -8.75 7.67
CA LYS A 83 10.77 -10.21 7.79
C LYS A 83 11.72 -10.82 6.77
N ASN A 84 11.82 -10.22 5.59
CA ASN A 84 12.60 -10.75 4.48
C ASN A 84 13.68 -9.75 4.06
N LYS A 85 14.84 -10.27 3.72
CA LYS A 85 15.92 -9.45 3.17
C LYS A 85 15.87 -9.55 1.65
N HIS A 86 15.37 -8.50 1.00
CA HIS A 86 15.42 -8.40 -0.44
C HIS A 86 16.71 -7.70 -0.86
N ASP A 87 17.31 -8.16 -1.95
CA ASP A 87 18.46 -7.47 -2.51
C ASP A 87 17.96 -6.28 -3.33
N ILE A 88 17.86 -5.13 -2.67
CA ILE A 88 17.33 -3.90 -3.27
C ILE A 88 18.17 -3.44 -4.44
N ARG A 89 19.46 -3.79 -4.48
CA ARG A 89 20.34 -3.43 -5.58
C ARG A 89 19.85 -4.02 -6.89
N THR A 90 19.15 -5.15 -6.86
CA THR A 90 18.54 -5.74 -8.04
C THR A 90 17.58 -4.78 -8.73
N LEU A 91 16.84 -3.98 -7.95
CA LEU A 91 15.89 -3.01 -8.50
C LEU A 91 16.58 -1.85 -9.21
N MET A 92 17.84 -1.58 -8.87
CA MET A 92 18.62 -0.50 -9.47
C MET A 92 19.52 -0.99 -10.60
N TYR A 93 20.10 -2.18 -10.46
CA TYR A 93 21.17 -2.67 -11.34
C TYR A 93 20.89 -4.01 -12.00
N GLY A 94 19.81 -4.68 -11.63
CA GLY A 94 19.42 -5.94 -12.24
C GLY A 94 18.97 -5.77 -13.68
N ASP A 95 18.89 -6.86 -14.42
CA ASP A 95 18.28 -6.82 -15.75
C ASP A 95 16.75 -6.73 -15.61
N GLU A 96 16.06 -6.49 -16.72
CA GLU A 96 14.61 -6.29 -16.74
C GLU A 96 13.85 -7.48 -16.12
N GLU A 97 14.26 -8.69 -16.42
CA GLU A 97 13.63 -9.90 -15.91
C GLU A 97 13.81 -10.03 -14.40
N GLU A 98 15.02 -9.78 -13.90
CA GLU A 98 15.31 -9.81 -12.47
C GLU A 98 14.52 -8.77 -11.70
N ILE A 99 14.43 -7.55 -12.24
CA ILE A 99 13.69 -6.44 -11.63
C ILE A 99 12.20 -6.80 -11.53
N GLU A 100 11.60 -7.28 -12.62
CA GLU A 100 10.18 -7.62 -12.65
C GLU A 100 9.86 -8.79 -11.70
N LYS A 101 10.74 -9.76 -11.62
CA LYS A 101 10.57 -10.90 -10.72
C LYS A 101 10.59 -10.46 -9.27
N LEU A 102 11.53 -9.60 -8.89
CA LEU A 102 11.63 -9.09 -7.52
C LEU A 102 10.44 -8.20 -7.18
N LYS A 103 10.04 -7.29 -8.07
CA LYS A 103 8.85 -6.45 -7.86
C LYS A 103 7.60 -7.28 -7.66
N SER A 104 7.40 -8.30 -8.47
CA SER A 104 6.25 -9.19 -8.37
C SER A 104 6.24 -9.93 -7.02
N LYS A 105 7.40 -10.38 -6.56
CA LYS A 105 7.53 -11.04 -5.26
C LYS A 105 7.20 -10.11 -4.11
N ILE A 106 7.74 -8.89 -4.13
CA ILE A 106 7.48 -7.87 -3.11
C ILE A 106 5.99 -7.53 -3.09
N GLU A 107 5.39 -7.33 -4.25
CA GLU A 107 3.97 -6.99 -4.38
C GLU A 107 3.08 -8.10 -3.80
N THR A 108 3.35 -9.35 -4.17
CA THR A 108 2.61 -10.51 -3.65
C THR A 108 2.76 -10.61 -2.13
N ASN A 109 3.99 -10.47 -1.63
CA ASN A 109 4.25 -10.53 -0.18
C ASN A 109 3.50 -9.44 0.56
N ALA A 110 3.45 -8.22 0.00
CA ALA A 110 2.75 -7.10 0.63
C ALA A 110 1.26 -7.38 0.79
N TRP A 111 0.60 -7.90 -0.25
CA TRP A 111 -0.80 -8.29 -0.16
C TRP A 111 -1.00 -9.41 0.86
N ASP A 112 -0.14 -10.41 0.85
CA ASP A 112 -0.24 -11.55 1.77
C ASP A 112 -0.04 -11.12 3.23
N TYR A 113 0.97 -10.31 3.51
CA TYR A 113 1.21 -9.83 4.87
C TYR A 113 0.10 -8.88 5.36
N GLY A 114 -0.35 -7.98 4.50
CA GLY A 114 -1.47 -7.10 4.85
C GLY A 114 -2.73 -7.88 5.17
N ARG A 115 -2.95 -8.98 4.46
CA ARG A 115 -4.09 -9.86 4.68
C ARG A 115 -4.12 -10.46 6.09
N THR A 116 -2.97 -10.67 6.69
CA THR A 116 -2.89 -11.22 8.05
C THR A 116 -3.38 -10.25 9.12
N LEU A 117 -3.40 -8.95 8.83
CA LEU A 117 -3.79 -7.93 9.80
C LEU A 117 -5.18 -7.35 9.54
N ILE A 118 -5.70 -7.49 8.32
CA ILE A 118 -6.94 -6.82 7.95
C ILE A 118 -8.13 -7.35 8.77
N PRO A 119 -9.03 -6.47 9.25
CA PRO A 119 -10.24 -6.91 9.97
C PRO A 119 -11.08 -7.82 9.09
N GLU A 120 -11.62 -8.86 9.69
CA GLU A 120 -12.42 -9.86 8.98
C GLU A 120 -13.56 -9.27 8.12
N PRO A 121 -14.31 -8.27 8.59
CA PRO A 121 -15.36 -7.66 7.77
C PRO A 121 -14.88 -7.05 6.45
N LEU A 122 -13.60 -6.71 6.35
CA LEU A 122 -13.01 -6.14 5.14
C LEU A 122 -12.28 -7.16 4.27
N LEU A 123 -12.14 -8.39 4.74
CA LEU A 123 -11.31 -9.40 4.08
C LEU A 123 -11.77 -9.68 2.64
N LYS A 124 -13.06 -9.86 2.44
CA LYS A 124 -13.62 -10.14 1.12
C LYS A 124 -13.38 -8.98 0.15
N SER A 125 -13.58 -7.75 0.63
CA SER A 125 -13.33 -6.55 -0.17
C SER A 125 -11.84 -6.38 -0.46
N TYR A 126 -10.98 -6.68 0.51
CA TYR A 126 -9.54 -6.65 0.34
C TYR A 126 -9.10 -7.59 -0.79
N ASP A 127 -9.58 -8.82 -0.76
CA ASP A 127 -9.26 -9.79 -1.81
C ASP A 127 -9.75 -9.33 -3.18
N LYS A 128 -10.92 -8.70 -3.23
CA LYS A 128 -11.48 -8.17 -4.48
C LYS A 128 -10.66 -7.01 -5.02
N VAL A 129 -10.24 -6.08 -4.15
CA VAL A 129 -9.38 -4.96 -4.56
C VAL A 129 -8.06 -5.51 -5.11
N ARG A 130 -7.48 -6.51 -4.45
CA ARG A 130 -6.25 -7.15 -4.92
C ARG A 130 -6.38 -7.63 -6.37
N GLU A 131 -7.49 -8.27 -6.69
CA GLU A 131 -7.74 -8.76 -8.05
C GLU A 131 -7.87 -7.61 -9.06
N LEU A 132 -8.62 -6.58 -8.70
CA LEU A 132 -8.85 -5.44 -9.58
C LEU A 132 -7.62 -4.55 -9.73
N ASP A 133 -6.77 -4.51 -8.72
CA ASP A 133 -5.58 -3.67 -8.68
C ASP A 133 -4.49 -4.12 -9.64
N LYS A 134 -4.44 -5.39 -9.97
CA LYS A 134 -3.40 -5.97 -10.82
C LYS A 134 -3.20 -5.22 -12.14
N ALA A 135 -4.27 -4.65 -12.68
CA ALA A 135 -4.23 -3.94 -13.96
C ALA A 135 -4.02 -2.44 -13.79
N LEU A 136 -4.30 -1.86 -12.62
CA LEU A 136 -4.35 -0.42 -12.42
C LEU A 136 -3.13 0.15 -11.72
N ILE A 137 -2.58 -0.58 -10.76
CA ILE A 137 -1.48 -0.10 -9.95
C ILE A 137 -0.36 -1.12 -9.97
N LYS A 138 0.72 -0.73 -10.64
CA LYS A 138 1.85 -1.63 -10.85
C LYS A 138 2.85 -1.63 -9.71
N ASN A 139 3.01 -0.48 -9.03
CA ASN A 139 4.06 -0.35 -8.04
C ASN A 139 3.73 0.74 -7.03
N ARG A 140 3.67 0.36 -5.76
CA ARG A 140 3.50 1.29 -4.64
C ARG A 140 4.75 1.45 -3.81
N LEU A 141 5.81 0.74 -4.19
CA LEU A 141 7.08 0.80 -3.53
C LEU A 141 7.91 1.91 -4.14
N THR A 142 8.36 2.86 -3.34
CA THR A 142 9.12 4.01 -3.81
C THR A 142 10.48 4.08 -3.12
N ASN A 143 11.42 4.72 -3.81
CA ASN A 143 12.72 5.10 -3.25
C ASN A 143 13.47 3.94 -2.60
N ILE A 144 13.69 2.93 -3.34
CA ILE A 144 14.39 1.74 -2.89
C ILE A 144 15.88 1.88 -3.05
#